data_6bc7c34eac3631fbb940c9aaf7988363
#
_entry.id   6bc7c34eac3631fbb940c9aaf7988363
#
_cell.length_a   1.000
_cell.length_b   1.000
_cell.length_c   1.000
_cell.angle_alpha   90.00
_cell.angle_beta   90.00
_cell.angle_gamma   90.00
#
_symmetry.space_group_name_H-M   'P 1'
#
loop_
_entity.id
_entity.type
_entity.pdbx_description
1 polymer ?
#
loop_
_entity_poly.entity_id
_entity_poly.type
_entity_poly.pdbx_seq_one_letter_code
_entity_poly.pdbx_strand_id
1 'polypeptide(L)'
;MKYLLPLFIFPLLFYSCKTEQPATKPNIVLILTDDQGWGDLSINGNTNLSTPSIDQLAETGITLDRFYVCPVCSPTRAELLTGRYHVRGGVYSTSAGGERLDLDETTMPEVFKNAGYATAAYGKWHNGMQPPYHPNARGFDDFYGFCSGHWGDYFSPMLEHNGEIVTGDGFIIDDLTNHGIHFIEQNKNNPFFLYLPFNSPHSPMQVPDEYWNKFENKELKLQNRDPEVENVQHTKAALAMCENIDRNVGRITKKLEELGLSENTIVIYLSDNGPNGWRWNGGMKGRKGSTDEGGVRSPMFIKWPGKLEPGKKVTEIAAVIDFLPTLADLAGISCLTEKPLDGISLKPLLTEKNPQWKERFIFNYWNKKTSIRSQKYRFDNDGKLFDMENDPGQYTDISANEPEKVKQFLAARQKWETEILAELPEKDDRTFTIGHPGFTFTQVPARDGKPHGNIQRSSVHPNCSFFTNWTDVSDSITWEAEVLAEGNYEVEIYYTCPPESVGSSFEISFMGEKLTGKITEPHDPPLTGMENDRDPRTESYVKDFKPLKIGTIHLQKGQDTLTLKALKKPGAQVMDFRLMMLKRV
;
A
#
# COMPACT_ATOMS: atom_id res chain seq x y z
N MET A 1 -41.74 37.69 -77.91
CA MET A 1 -42.08 36.85 -76.74
C MET A 1 -40.81 36.37 -76.15
N LYS A 2 -40.39 36.98 -75.01
CA LYS A 2 -39.22 36.62 -74.25
C LYS A 2 -39.64 35.75 -73.09
N TYR A 3 -39.18 34.50 -73.00
CA TYR A 3 -39.43 33.59 -71.88
C TYR A 3 -38.36 33.81 -70.80
N LEU A 4 -38.78 34.30 -69.60
CA LEU A 4 -37.98 34.29 -68.39
C LEU A 4 -38.17 32.94 -67.72
N LEU A 5 -37.00 32.22 -67.51
CA LEU A 5 -36.96 31.01 -66.68
C LEU A 5 -36.71 31.45 -65.23
N PRO A 6 -37.41 30.97 -64.22
CA PRO A 6 -37.14 31.26 -62.84
C PRO A 6 -35.99 30.33 -62.33
N LEU A 7 -34.94 30.94 -61.79
CA LEU A 7 -33.82 30.27 -61.14
C LEU A 7 -34.26 29.82 -59.73
N PHE A 8 -34.49 28.54 -59.54
CA PHE A 8 -34.68 27.97 -58.18
C PHE A 8 -33.36 27.80 -57.47
N ILE A 9 -33.09 28.61 -56.43
CA ILE A 9 -31.99 28.47 -55.50
C ILE A 9 -32.43 27.48 -54.42
N PHE A 10 -31.86 26.26 -54.42
CA PHE A 10 -32.04 25.28 -53.36
C PHE A 10 -31.01 25.59 -52.24
N PRO A 11 -31.44 25.84 -50.99
CA PRO A 11 -30.50 26.00 -49.90
C PRO A 11 -29.90 24.64 -49.53
N LEU A 12 -28.59 24.46 -49.77
CA LEU A 12 -27.81 23.33 -49.22
C LEU A 12 -27.70 23.48 -47.70
N LEU A 13 -28.52 22.75 -46.97
CA LEU A 13 -28.39 22.54 -45.55
C LEU A 13 -27.17 21.64 -45.30
N PHE A 14 -26.04 22.26 -44.93
CA PHE A 14 -24.90 21.51 -44.38
C PHE A 14 -25.28 20.96 -43.02
N TYR A 15 -25.71 19.69 -42.97
CA TYR A 15 -25.74 18.92 -41.75
C TYR A 15 -24.29 18.68 -41.32
N SER A 16 -23.76 19.48 -40.40
CA SER A 16 -22.52 19.20 -39.70
C SER A 16 -22.76 17.98 -38.79
N CYS A 17 -22.48 16.79 -39.28
CA CYS A 17 -22.26 15.65 -38.40
C CYS A 17 -21.10 15.99 -37.48
N LYS A 18 -21.39 16.42 -36.25
CA LYS A 18 -20.43 16.31 -35.17
C LYS A 18 -20.14 14.81 -35.02
N THR A 19 -19.06 14.33 -35.60
CA THR A 19 -18.46 13.08 -35.17
C THR A 19 -18.14 13.26 -33.67
N GLU A 20 -18.92 12.63 -32.81
CA GLU A 20 -18.52 12.48 -31.43
C GLU A 20 -17.13 11.83 -31.46
N GLN A 21 -16.11 12.58 -31.10
CA GLN A 21 -14.80 11.98 -30.83
C GLN A 21 -15.03 10.94 -29.73
N PRO A 22 -14.50 9.71 -29.88
CA PRO A 22 -14.59 8.71 -28.82
C PRO A 22 -14.12 9.36 -27.53
N ALA A 23 -14.91 9.25 -26.47
CA ALA A 23 -14.58 9.82 -25.17
C ALA A 23 -13.18 9.39 -24.79
N THR A 24 -12.29 10.36 -24.58
CA THR A 24 -10.91 10.06 -24.16
C THR A 24 -10.97 9.41 -22.79
N LYS A 25 -10.32 8.25 -22.64
CA LYS A 25 -10.23 7.56 -21.35
C LYS A 25 -9.56 8.50 -20.33
N PRO A 26 -10.10 8.66 -19.12
CA PRO A 26 -9.47 9.51 -18.10
C PRO A 26 -8.18 8.91 -17.61
N ASN A 27 -7.20 9.75 -17.27
CA ASN A 27 -6.08 9.35 -16.44
C ASN A 27 -6.55 9.12 -15.01
N ILE A 28 -5.81 8.32 -14.26
CA ILE A 28 -6.08 8.06 -12.85
C ILE A 28 -4.80 8.28 -12.05
N VAL A 29 -4.89 9.09 -11.00
CA VAL A 29 -3.87 9.25 -9.96
C VAL A 29 -4.48 8.86 -8.64
N LEU A 30 -4.00 7.75 -8.07
CA LEU A 30 -4.47 7.18 -6.80
C LEU A 30 -3.38 7.36 -5.74
N ILE A 31 -3.62 8.24 -4.78
CA ILE A 31 -2.70 8.54 -3.68
C ILE A 31 -3.24 7.83 -2.42
N LEU A 32 -2.44 6.92 -1.87
CA LEU A 32 -2.74 6.18 -0.65
C LEU A 32 -1.68 6.50 0.40
N THR A 33 -2.08 7.00 1.57
CA THR A 33 -1.18 7.21 2.71
C THR A 33 -1.18 6.00 3.64
N ASP A 34 -0.15 5.89 4.49
CA ASP A 34 0.09 4.76 5.38
C ASP A 34 0.01 5.24 6.85
N ASP A 35 -0.95 4.71 7.62
CA ASP A 35 -1.16 5.06 9.03
C ASP A 35 -1.66 6.50 9.28
N GLN A 36 -2.21 7.17 8.29
CA GLN A 36 -2.83 8.47 8.46
C GLN A 36 -4.26 8.31 8.99
N GLY A 37 -4.53 8.92 10.13
CA GLY A 37 -5.89 8.97 10.67
C GLY A 37 -6.81 9.89 9.87
N TRP A 38 -8.12 9.65 9.94
CA TRP A 38 -9.12 10.57 9.43
C TRP A 38 -8.92 11.99 10.00
N GLY A 39 -8.51 12.08 11.28
CA GLY A 39 -8.26 13.33 12.01
C GLY A 39 -6.94 14.03 11.66
N ASP A 40 -6.08 13.47 10.82
CA ASP A 40 -4.76 14.06 10.51
C ASP A 40 -4.81 15.06 9.33
N LEU A 41 -5.94 15.70 9.11
CA LEU A 41 -6.18 16.69 8.05
C LEU A 41 -6.92 17.92 8.59
N SER A 42 -6.52 19.12 8.12
CA SER A 42 -7.17 20.37 8.54
C SER A 42 -8.63 20.46 8.08
N ILE A 43 -8.99 19.93 6.90
CA ILE A 43 -10.37 19.89 6.40
C ILE A 43 -11.31 19.11 7.33
N ASN A 44 -10.80 18.15 8.09
CA ASN A 44 -11.57 17.36 9.05
C ASN A 44 -11.65 18.02 10.44
N GLY A 45 -11.11 19.24 10.58
CA GLY A 45 -11.21 20.05 11.80
C GLY A 45 -9.98 19.99 12.70
N ASN A 46 -8.89 19.35 12.30
CA ASN A 46 -7.65 19.35 13.07
C ASN A 46 -6.90 20.69 12.93
N THR A 47 -6.93 21.48 14.01
CA THR A 47 -6.25 22.78 14.05
C THR A 47 -4.77 22.69 14.43
N ASN A 48 -4.24 21.50 14.65
CA ASN A 48 -2.83 21.30 14.99
C ASN A 48 -1.91 21.34 13.77
N LEU A 49 -2.43 21.11 12.56
CA LEU A 49 -1.65 21.09 11.31
C LEU A 49 -2.36 21.88 10.21
N SER A 50 -1.69 22.04 9.06
CA SER A 50 -2.23 22.69 7.86
C SER A 50 -1.99 21.80 6.63
N THR A 51 -3.07 21.42 5.95
CA THR A 51 -3.05 20.55 4.76
C THR A 51 -3.78 21.19 3.57
N PRO A 52 -3.36 22.41 3.13
CA PRO A 52 -4.13 23.21 2.18
C PRO A 52 -4.30 22.58 0.80
N SER A 53 -3.35 21.76 0.34
CA SER A 53 -3.46 21.09 -0.96
C SER A 53 -4.48 19.95 -0.94
N ILE A 54 -4.50 19.18 0.14
CA ILE A 54 -5.48 18.11 0.36
C ILE A 54 -6.86 18.73 0.64
N ASP A 55 -6.91 19.82 1.42
CA ASP A 55 -8.15 20.55 1.69
C ASP A 55 -8.75 21.08 0.37
N GLN A 56 -7.93 21.67 -0.51
CA GLN A 56 -8.37 22.10 -1.83
C GLN A 56 -8.88 20.93 -2.70
N LEU A 57 -8.23 19.75 -2.61
CA LEU A 57 -8.69 18.56 -3.32
C LEU A 57 -10.09 18.14 -2.84
N ALA A 58 -10.35 18.19 -1.54
CA ALA A 58 -11.64 17.90 -0.93
C ALA A 58 -12.71 18.93 -1.31
N GLU A 59 -12.39 20.24 -1.23
CA GLU A 59 -13.29 21.35 -1.53
C GLU A 59 -13.69 21.43 -3.01
N THR A 60 -12.77 21.07 -3.90
CA THR A 60 -12.99 21.10 -5.36
C THR A 60 -13.34 19.74 -5.96
N GLY A 61 -13.39 18.69 -5.14
CA GLY A 61 -13.79 17.33 -5.46
C GLY A 61 -15.05 16.90 -4.70
N ILE A 62 -15.20 15.61 -4.53
CA ILE A 62 -16.25 14.97 -3.72
C ILE A 62 -15.57 14.37 -2.48
N THR A 63 -16.18 14.57 -1.32
CA THR A 63 -15.82 13.90 -0.07
C THR A 63 -16.76 12.71 0.17
N LEU A 64 -16.23 11.49 0.34
CA LEU A 64 -16.98 10.37 0.89
C LEU A 64 -16.79 10.37 2.42
N ASP A 65 -17.77 10.91 3.15
CA ASP A 65 -17.65 11.16 4.59
C ASP A 65 -17.54 9.89 5.43
N ARG A 66 -18.18 8.81 4.96
CA ARG A 66 -18.25 7.51 5.65
C ARG A 66 -17.59 6.43 4.80
N PHE A 67 -16.29 6.57 4.62
CA PHE A 67 -15.48 5.65 3.82
C PHE A 67 -14.65 4.74 4.73
N TYR A 68 -14.69 3.44 4.45
CA TYR A 68 -14.10 2.42 5.32
C TYR A 68 -13.02 1.62 4.60
N VAL A 69 -11.96 1.34 5.36
CA VAL A 69 -10.79 0.54 4.97
C VAL A 69 -10.59 -0.59 5.97
N CYS A 70 -9.58 -1.44 5.78
CA CYS A 70 -9.24 -2.45 6.77
C CYS A 70 -8.50 -1.85 7.98
N PRO A 71 -8.45 -2.58 9.10
CA PRO A 71 -7.73 -2.13 10.30
C PRO A 71 -6.22 -1.98 10.14
N VAL A 72 -5.62 -2.58 9.10
CA VAL A 72 -4.16 -2.57 8.83
C VAL A 72 -3.88 -2.57 7.31
N CYS A 73 -2.65 -2.21 6.98
CA CYS A 73 -2.20 -1.82 5.64
C CYS A 73 -2.31 -2.91 4.55
N SER A 74 -1.72 -4.11 4.73
CA SER A 74 -1.73 -5.13 3.67
C SER A 74 -3.14 -5.59 3.28
N PRO A 75 -4.07 -5.87 4.22
CA PRO A 75 -5.47 -6.12 3.93
C PRO A 75 -6.15 -5.02 3.10
N THR A 76 -5.98 -3.75 3.48
CA THR A 76 -6.57 -2.63 2.73
C THR A 76 -6.04 -2.57 1.29
N ARG A 77 -4.73 -2.76 1.12
CA ARG A 77 -4.10 -2.73 -0.22
C ARG A 77 -4.61 -3.88 -1.09
N ALA A 78 -4.80 -5.07 -0.52
CA ALA A 78 -5.41 -6.21 -1.21
C ALA A 78 -6.86 -5.91 -1.64
N GLU A 79 -7.69 -5.38 -0.72
CA GLU A 79 -9.08 -5.02 -1.01
C GLU A 79 -9.20 -3.89 -2.05
N LEU A 80 -8.31 -2.89 -1.96
CA LEU A 80 -8.20 -1.80 -2.94
C LEU A 80 -7.93 -2.32 -4.35
N LEU A 81 -6.98 -3.26 -4.45
CA LEU A 81 -6.51 -3.77 -5.73
C LEU A 81 -7.50 -4.74 -6.38
N THR A 82 -8.28 -5.49 -5.59
CA THR A 82 -9.10 -6.60 -6.09
C THR A 82 -10.60 -6.32 -6.08
N GLY A 83 -11.07 -5.38 -5.26
CA GLY A 83 -12.51 -5.18 -5.02
C GLY A 83 -13.17 -6.33 -4.25
N ARG A 84 -12.37 -7.13 -3.53
CA ARG A 84 -12.80 -8.30 -2.74
C ARG A 84 -12.22 -8.24 -1.34
N TYR A 85 -12.93 -8.82 -0.36
CA TYR A 85 -12.40 -8.90 1.00
C TYR A 85 -11.03 -9.61 1.03
N HIS A 86 -10.06 -9.03 1.73
CA HIS A 86 -8.66 -9.46 1.73
C HIS A 86 -8.45 -10.94 2.06
N VAL A 87 -9.30 -11.53 2.91
CA VAL A 87 -9.22 -12.95 3.29
C VAL A 87 -9.51 -13.89 2.12
N ARG A 88 -10.37 -13.49 1.15
CA ARG A 88 -10.62 -14.24 -0.09
C ARG A 88 -9.39 -14.32 -0.99
N GLY A 89 -8.53 -13.30 -0.94
CA GLY A 89 -7.26 -13.24 -1.67
C GLY A 89 -6.07 -13.74 -0.85
N GLY A 90 -6.29 -14.52 0.22
CA GLY A 90 -5.24 -15.15 1.01
C GLY A 90 -4.40 -14.19 1.85
N VAL A 91 -4.82 -12.92 2.03
CA VAL A 91 -4.09 -11.93 2.84
C VAL A 91 -4.62 -11.95 4.27
N TYR A 92 -3.83 -12.48 5.20
CA TYR A 92 -4.23 -12.67 6.60
C TYR A 92 -3.21 -12.10 7.60
N SER A 93 -2.05 -11.61 7.12
CA SER A 93 -0.98 -11.03 7.94
C SER A 93 -0.36 -9.83 7.22
N THR A 94 0.58 -9.15 7.90
CA THR A 94 1.35 -8.02 7.36
C THR A 94 2.81 -8.36 7.10
N SER A 95 3.20 -9.65 7.18
CA SER A 95 4.58 -10.09 6.97
C SER A 95 4.67 -11.61 6.89
N ALA A 96 5.89 -12.11 6.61
CA ALA A 96 6.26 -13.52 6.59
C ALA A 96 5.39 -14.39 5.65
N GLY A 97 4.99 -13.83 4.52
CA GLY A 97 4.20 -14.50 3.48
C GLY A 97 2.70 -14.31 3.59
N GLY A 98 2.16 -14.01 4.79
CA GLY A 98 0.72 -13.82 4.96
C GLY A 98 0.16 -12.54 4.36
N GLU A 99 1.01 -11.65 3.85
CA GLU A 99 0.65 -10.48 3.05
C GLU A 99 0.58 -10.76 1.55
N ARG A 100 0.96 -11.94 1.07
CA ARG A 100 0.93 -12.29 -0.35
C ARG A 100 -0.50 -12.34 -0.84
N LEU A 101 -0.79 -11.60 -1.89
CA LEU A 101 -2.09 -11.63 -2.57
C LEU A 101 -2.14 -12.82 -3.53
N ASP A 102 -3.15 -13.66 -3.41
CA ASP A 102 -3.30 -14.86 -4.24
C ASP A 102 -3.27 -14.55 -5.74
N LEU A 103 -2.68 -15.46 -6.49
CA LEU A 103 -2.37 -15.26 -7.90
C LEU A 103 -3.59 -15.36 -8.82
N ASP A 104 -4.65 -15.99 -8.35
CA ASP A 104 -5.94 -16.12 -9.05
C ASP A 104 -6.89 -14.93 -8.78
N GLU A 105 -6.41 -13.89 -8.06
CA GLU A 105 -7.10 -12.62 -7.94
C GLU A 105 -6.72 -11.69 -9.11
N THR A 106 -7.72 -11.06 -9.73
CA THR A 106 -7.50 -10.02 -10.74
C THR A 106 -7.30 -8.68 -10.04
N THR A 107 -6.21 -7.98 -10.36
CA THR A 107 -5.89 -6.69 -9.74
C THR A 107 -6.31 -5.51 -10.59
N MET A 108 -6.56 -4.38 -9.96
CA MET A 108 -6.90 -3.11 -10.61
C MET A 108 -5.90 -2.71 -11.71
N PRO A 109 -4.56 -2.72 -11.48
CA PRO A 109 -3.61 -2.40 -12.55
C PRO A 109 -3.66 -3.38 -13.72
N GLU A 110 -3.95 -4.68 -13.50
CA GLU A 110 -4.19 -5.63 -14.61
C GLU A 110 -5.40 -5.25 -15.45
N VAL A 111 -6.51 -4.85 -14.82
CA VAL A 111 -7.71 -4.37 -15.52
C VAL A 111 -7.40 -3.12 -16.36
N PHE A 112 -6.70 -2.14 -15.79
CA PHE A 112 -6.34 -0.91 -16.51
C PHE A 112 -5.31 -1.15 -17.61
N LYS A 113 -4.29 -1.96 -17.37
CA LYS A 113 -3.30 -2.36 -18.39
C LYS A 113 -3.95 -3.06 -19.57
N ASN A 114 -4.86 -4.01 -19.33
CA ASN A 114 -5.61 -4.70 -20.37
C ASN A 114 -6.52 -3.74 -21.16
N ALA A 115 -6.93 -2.62 -20.54
CA ALA A 115 -7.65 -1.54 -21.22
C ALA A 115 -6.73 -0.55 -21.94
N GLY A 116 -5.41 -0.78 -22.00
CA GLY A 116 -4.43 0.03 -22.73
C GLY A 116 -3.93 1.26 -21.97
N TYR A 117 -3.97 1.25 -20.65
CA TYR A 117 -3.32 2.25 -19.82
C TYR A 117 -1.84 1.94 -19.62
N ALA A 118 -0.99 2.96 -19.60
CA ALA A 118 0.32 2.87 -18.98
C ALA A 118 0.14 2.81 -17.45
N THR A 119 0.84 1.91 -16.76
CA THR A 119 0.60 1.65 -15.34
C THR A 119 1.88 1.78 -14.53
N ALA A 120 1.85 2.54 -13.44
CA ALA A 120 2.99 2.68 -12.54
C ALA A 120 2.57 2.68 -11.08
N ALA A 121 3.48 2.16 -10.21
CA ALA A 121 3.36 2.24 -8.77
C ALA A 121 4.66 2.76 -8.16
N TYR A 122 4.60 3.84 -7.37
CA TYR A 122 5.76 4.40 -6.70
C TYR A 122 5.51 4.53 -5.21
N GLY A 123 6.17 3.65 -4.42
CA GLY A 123 6.05 3.59 -2.98
C GLY A 123 5.97 2.18 -2.38
N LYS A 124 5.16 2.03 -1.34
CA LYS A 124 4.99 0.78 -0.58
C LYS A 124 3.98 -0.15 -1.26
N TRP A 125 4.42 -1.34 -1.69
CA TRP A 125 3.53 -2.37 -2.26
C TRP A 125 2.75 -3.17 -1.22
N HIS A 126 3.42 -3.97 -0.44
CA HIS A 126 2.94 -4.73 0.72
C HIS A 126 1.96 -5.89 0.41
N ASN A 127 1.97 -6.45 -0.79
CA ASN A 127 1.16 -7.64 -1.16
C ASN A 127 2.00 -8.77 -1.80
N GLY A 128 3.23 -8.94 -1.28
CA GLY A 128 4.21 -9.93 -1.73
C GLY A 128 5.35 -9.29 -2.52
N MET A 129 6.61 -9.73 -2.28
CA MET A 129 7.75 -9.05 -2.86
C MET A 129 8.41 -9.77 -4.02
N GLN A 130 8.37 -11.10 -4.03
CA GLN A 130 8.96 -11.88 -5.11
C GLN A 130 7.96 -12.12 -6.25
N PRO A 131 8.40 -12.19 -7.51
CA PRO A 131 7.53 -12.64 -8.60
C PRO A 131 7.02 -14.07 -8.34
N PRO A 132 5.75 -14.37 -8.57
CA PRO A 132 4.74 -13.57 -9.28
C PRO A 132 3.91 -12.58 -8.44
N TYR A 133 4.25 -12.36 -7.18
CA TYR A 133 3.53 -11.43 -6.28
C TYR A 133 4.01 -9.98 -6.41
N HIS A 134 5.18 -9.78 -7.03
CA HIS A 134 5.79 -8.47 -7.25
C HIS A 134 4.90 -7.53 -8.08
N PRO A 135 4.89 -6.19 -7.84
CA PRO A 135 4.03 -5.24 -8.56
C PRO A 135 4.07 -5.36 -10.08
N ASN A 136 5.27 -5.54 -10.66
CA ASN A 136 5.41 -5.73 -12.10
C ASN A 136 4.74 -7.01 -12.63
N ALA A 137 4.59 -8.04 -11.78
CA ALA A 137 3.85 -9.26 -12.12
C ALA A 137 2.33 -9.11 -11.89
N ARG A 138 1.90 -8.04 -11.23
CA ARG A 138 0.52 -7.75 -10.88
C ARG A 138 -0.03 -6.53 -11.61
N GLY A 139 0.45 -6.28 -12.85
CA GLY A 139 -0.12 -5.34 -13.79
C GLY A 139 0.56 -3.98 -13.87
N PHE A 140 1.56 -3.66 -13.08
CA PHE A 140 2.33 -2.42 -13.22
C PHE A 140 3.47 -2.57 -14.24
N ASP A 141 3.57 -1.63 -15.18
CA ASP A 141 4.66 -1.56 -16.15
C ASP A 141 5.95 -1.06 -15.51
N ASP A 142 5.82 -0.15 -14.55
CA ASP A 142 6.94 0.46 -13.84
C ASP A 142 6.67 0.50 -12.32
N PHE A 143 7.69 0.10 -11.54
CA PHE A 143 7.64 0.08 -10.08
C PHE A 143 8.92 0.65 -9.49
N TYR A 144 8.78 1.64 -8.60
CA TYR A 144 9.87 2.20 -7.81
C TYR A 144 9.45 2.32 -6.35
N GLY A 145 10.24 1.76 -5.41
CA GLY A 145 9.88 1.79 -4.00
C GLY A 145 10.36 0.56 -3.23
N PHE A 146 9.46 -0.03 -2.44
CA PHE A 146 9.75 -1.25 -1.69
C PHE A 146 8.48 -2.11 -1.52
N CYS A 147 8.69 -3.44 -1.46
CA CYS A 147 7.58 -4.38 -1.37
C CYS A 147 7.21 -4.79 0.06
N SER A 148 7.96 -4.37 1.06
CA SER A 148 7.79 -4.72 2.47
C SER A 148 6.72 -3.88 3.17
N GLY A 149 6.36 -4.26 4.41
CA GLY A 149 5.31 -3.59 5.18
C GLY A 149 5.72 -2.26 5.83
N HIS A 150 7.02 -2.07 6.08
CA HIS A 150 7.62 -0.81 6.50
C HIS A 150 9.08 -0.76 6.03
N TRP A 151 9.68 0.42 6.10
CA TRP A 151 11.07 0.63 5.70
C TRP A 151 11.86 1.28 6.83
N GLY A 152 13.17 1.01 6.88
CA GLY A 152 13.97 1.34 8.05
C GLY A 152 14.62 2.72 8.04
N ASP A 153 14.65 3.40 6.89
CA ASP A 153 15.14 4.76 6.73
C ASP A 153 14.34 5.47 5.64
N TYR A 154 14.12 6.78 5.80
CA TYR A 154 13.37 7.60 4.84
C TYR A 154 14.25 8.64 4.14
N PHE A 155 15.54 8.72 4.47
CA PHE A 155 16.50 9.60 3.81
C PHE A 155 17.47 8.80 2.95
N SER A 156 17.39 8.97 1.63
CA SER A 156 18.16 8.24 0.61
C SER A 156 18.21 6.73 0.86
N PRO A 157 17.06 6.08 1.08
CA PRO A 157 17.01 4.68 1.45
C PRO A 157 17.40 3.75 0.29
N MET A 158 17.80 2.52 0.64
CA MET A 158 17.91 1.44 -0.32
C MET A 158 16.51 1.05 -0.78
N LEU A 159 16.19 1.26 -2.06
CA LEU A 159 14.92 0.94 -2.70
C LEU A 159 15.13 -0.08 -3.84
N GLU A 160 14.08 -0.32 -4.60
CA GLU A 160 14.17 -1.07 -5.85
C GLU A 160 13.49 -0.33 -6.99
N HIS A 161 13.97 -0.53 -8.22
CA HIS A 161 13.35 -0.12 -9.46
C HIS A 161 13.22 -1.34 -10.37
N ASN A 162 11.99 -1.84 -10.55
CA ASN A 162 11.69 -3.03 -11.36
C ASN A 162 12.53 -4.27 -10.98
N GLY A 163 12.77 -4.47 -9.66
CA GLY A 163 13.52 -5.60 -9.10
C GLY A 163 15.02 -5.34 -8.89
N GLU A 164 15.60 -4.30 -9.49
CA GLU A 164 16.99 -3.90 -9.24
C GLU A 164 17.09 -3.01 -7.99
N ILE A 165 18.08 -3.27 -7.13
CA ILE A 165 18.36 -2.44 -5.96
C ILE A 165 18.94 -1.10 -6.39
N VAL A 166 18.36 -0.03 -5.90
CA VAL A 166 18.76 1.36 -6.15
C VAL A 166 18.81 2.15 -4.84
N THR A 167 19.47 3.30 -4.85
CA THR A 167 19.45 4.25 -3.73
C THR A 167 18.48 5.37 -4.05
N GLY A 168 17.58 5.69 -3.11
CA GLY A 168 16.65 6.80 -3.22
C GLY A 168 17.35 8.17 -3.16
N ASP A 169 16.69 9.20 -3.65
CA ASP A 169 17.20 10.58 -3.69
C ASP A 169 16.50 11.48 -2.65
N GLY A 170 17.18 11.78 -1.57
CA GLY A 170 16.68 12.63 -0.50
C GLY A 170 15.55 11.99 0.33
N PHE A 171 14.53 12.77 0.68
CA PHE A 171 13.41 12.27 1.49
C PHE A 171 12.44 11.44 0.64
N ILE A 172 12.14 10.24 1.10
CA ILE A 172 11.43 9.19 0.33
C ILE A 172 10.13 9.69 -0.32
N ILE A 173 9.27 10.46 0.38
CA ILE A 173 8.00 10.93 -0.20
C ILE A 173 8.23 11.93 -1.33
N ASP A 174 9.25 12.78 -1.20
CA ASP A 174 9.62 13.75 -2.23
C ASP A 174 10.16 13.02 -3.47
N ASP A 175 10.97 11.99 -3.28
CA ASP A 175 11.55 11.14 -4.32
C ASP A 175 10.47 10.33 -5.07
N LEU A 176 9.58 9.65 -4.35
CA LEU A 176 8.43 8.96 -4.94
C LEU A 176 7.55 9.91 -5.77
N THR A 177 7.36 11.13 -5.28
CA THR A 177 6.61 12.18 -5.99
C THR A 177 7.33 12.62 -7.26
N ASN A 178 8.68 12.74 -7.25
CA ASN A 178 9.47 13.05 -8.43
C ASN A 178 9.28 11.99 -9.52
N HIS A 179 9.32 10.71 -9.17
CA HIS A 179 9.03 9.60 -10.08
C HIS A 179 7.61 9.68 -10.63
N GLY A 180 6.61 9.98 -9.78
CA GLY A 180 5.22 10.18 -10.21
C GLY A 180 5.07 11.33 -11.21
N ILE A 181 5.70 12.46 -10.97
CA ILE A 181 5.70 13.61 -11.87
C ILE A 181 6.35 13.26 -13.21
N HIS A 182 7.49 12.59 -13.18
CA HIS A 182 8.18 12.16 -14.39
C HIS A 182 7.33 11.20 -15.22
N PHE A 183 6.68 10.22 -14.58
CA PHE A 183 5.77 9.31 -15.26
C PHE A 183 4.59 10.04 -15.93
N ILE A 184 3.97 11.02 -15.25
CA ILE A 184 2.91 11.86 -15.82
C ILE A 184 3.41 12.60 -17.07
N GLU A 185 4.61 13.19 -17.01
CA GLU A 185 5.23 13.89 -18.14
C GLU A 185 5.47 12.99 -19.34
N GLN A 186 5.97 11.78 -19.11
CA GLN A 186 6.22 10.80 -20.16
C GLN A 186 4.93 10.28 -20.80
N ASN A 187 3.85 10.17 -20.04
CA ASN A 187 2.58 9.60 -20.49
C ASN A 187 1.47 10.62 -20.77
N LYS A 188 1.80 11.92 -20.87
CA LYS A 188 0.82 13.00 -21.06
C LYS A 188 -0.10 12.86 -22.29
N ASN A 189 0.27 12.04 -23.26
CA ASN A 189 -0.49 11.81 -24.50
C ASN A 189 -1.25 10.46 -24.50
N ASN A 190 -1.10 9.65 -23.45
CA ASN A 190 -1.70 8.32 -23.33
C ASN A 190 -2.50 8.25 -22.03
N PRO A 191 -3.56 7.43 -21.95
CA PRO A 191 -4.20 7.19 -20.67
C PRO A 191 -3.23 6.46 -19.73
N PHE A 192 -3.18 6.89 -18.47
CA PHE A 192 -2.32 6.28 -17.45
C PHE A 192 -3.06 6.02 -16.12
N PHE A 193 -2.60 5.00 -15.43
CA PHE A 193 -2.95 4.68 -14.05
C PHE A 193 -1.69 4.78 -13.19
N LEU A 194 -1.62 5.82 -12.37
CA LEU A 194 -0.52 6.07 -11.44
C LEU A 194 -1.00 5.80 -10.01
N TYR A 195 -0.37 4.84 -9.35
CA TYR A 195 -0.57 4.53 -7.94
C TYR A 195 0.60 5.08 -7.13
N LEU A 196 0.31 5.95 -6.17
CA LEU A 196 1.27 6.56 -5.25
C LEU A 196 0.99 6.08 -3.82
N PRO A 197 1.39 4.85 -3.46
CA PRO A 197 1.24 4.34 -2.11
C PRO A 197 2.37 4.86 -1.22
N PHE A 198 2.21 6.08 -0.71
CA PHE A 198 3.15 6.68 0.23
C PHE A 198 3.25 5.84 1.50
N ASN A 199 4.44 5.82 2.10
CA ASN A 199 4.73 5.08 3.32
C ASN A 199 4.71 5.97 4.58
N SER A 200 4.24 7.21 4.49
CA SER A 200 4.07 8.15 5.60
C SER A 200 2.59 8.34 5.91
N PRO A 201 2.25 8.66 7.18
CA PRO A 201 3.10 8.86 8.36
C PRO A 201 3.36 7.58 9.18
N HIS A 202 3.57 6.41 8.54
CA HIS A 202 4.01 5.19 9.23
C HIS A 202 5.41 5.38 9.84
N SER A 203 5.73 4.69 10.94
CA SER A 203 7.08 4.68 11.51
C SER A 203 8.11 4.02 10.57
N PRO A 204 9.39 4.46 10.63
CA PRO A 204 9.98 5.39 11.59
C PRO A 204 9.46 6.81 11.46
N MET A 205 9.37 7.49 12.59
CA MET A 205 8.86 8.86 12.64
C MET A 205 9.92 9.85 12.15
N GLN A 206 10.19 9.80 10.84
CA GLN A 206 11.22 10.61 10.17
C GLN A 206 10.57 11.63 9.23
N VAL A 207 11.04 12.85 9.29
CA VAL A 207 10.56 13.95 8.46
C VAL A 207 11.65 15.04 8.36
N PRO A 208 11.79 15.75 7.22
CA PRO A 208 12.73 16.86 7.08
C PRO A 208 12.53 17.95 8.13
N ASP A 209 13.63 18.60 8.54
CA ASP A 209 13.65 19.64 9.57
C ASP A 209 12.69 20.79 9.27
N GLU A 210 12.49 21.14 7.99
CA GLU A 210 11.58 22.21 7.59
C GLU A 210 10.13 21.99 8.04
N TYR A 211 9.71 20.71 8.20
CA TYR A 211 8.40 20.35 8.75
C TYR A 211 8.49 20.16 10.26
N TRP A 212 9.51 19.41 10.74
CA TRP A 212 9.66 19.13 12.16
C TRP A 212 9.73 20.38 13.01
N ASN A 213 10.50 21.39 12.61
CA ASN A 213 10.68 22.64 13.35
C ASN A 213 9.38 23.42 13.60
N LYS A 214 8.31 23.15 12.82
CA LYS A 214 6.98 23.72 13.05
C LYS A 214 6.25 23.07 14.23
N PHE A 215 6.62 21.83 14.58
CA PHE A 215 5.92 21.00 15.55
C PHE A 215 6.72 20.74 16.83
N GLU A 216 8.04 20.76 16.78
CA GLU A 216 8.90 20.40 17.91
C GLU A 216 8.47 21.08 19.23
N ASN A 217 8.26 22.39 19.20
CA ASN A 217 7.87 23.19 20.37
C ASN A 217 6.38 23.60 20.35
N LYS A 218 5.58 23.03 19.44
CA LYS A 218 4.17 23.35 19.29
C LYS A 218 3.35 22.70 20.40
N GLU A 219 2.49 23.48 21.06
CA GLU A 219 1.44 22.94 21.92
C GLU A 219 0.28 22.43 21.07
N LEU A 220 -0.09 21.16 21.27
CA LEU A 220 -1.21 20.55 20.56
C LEU A 220 -2.53 20.91 21.26
N LYS A 221 -3.44 21.53 20.51
CA LYS A 221 -4.76 21.96 21.02
C LYS A 221 -5.78 20.82 21.04
N LEU A 222 -5.68 19.93 20.06
CA LEU A 222 -6.54 18.75 19.95
C LEU A 222 -5.73 17.51 20.25
N GLN A 223 -6.24 16.66 21.12
CA GLN A 223 -5.62 15.42 21.58
C GLN A 223 -6.56 14.23 21.40
N ASN A 224 -6.06 13.04 21.65
CA ASN A 224 -6.89 11.84 21.68
C ASN A 224 -8.05 11.99 22.66
N ARG A 225 -9.14 11.21 22.43
CA ARG A 225 -10.28 11.15 23.35
C ARG A 225 -9.88 10.76 24.79
N ASP A 226 -8.79 10.02 24.93
CA ASP A 226 -8.16 9.61 26.18
C ASP A 226 -6.73 10.18 26.18
N PRO A 227 -6.51 11.46 26.57
CA PRO A 227 -5.24 12.15 26.39
C PRO A 227 -4.04 11.50 27.09
N GLU A 228 -4.28 10.75 28.17
CA GLU A 228 -3.27 10.07 28.97
C GLU A 228 -2.53 8.95 28.22
N VAL A 229 -3.11 8.41 27.16
CA VAL A 229 -2.47 7.35 26.33
C VAL A 229 -1.71 7.93 25.14
N GLU A 230 -1.78 9.23 24.91
CA GLU A 230 -1.18 9.88 23.75
C GLU A 230 0.32 10.09 23.94
N ASN A 231 1.14 9.59 23.01
CA ASN A 231 2.52 10.00 22.87
C ASN A 231 2.58 11.29 22.03
N VAL A 232 2.70 12.42 22.72
CA VAL A 232 2.69 13.76 22.09
C VAL A 232 3.84 13.93 21.09
N GLN A 233 5.02 13.38 21.38
CA GLN A 233 6.18 13.44 20.47
C GLN A 233 5.89 12.71 19.16
N HIS A 234 5.36 11.49 19.26
CA HIS A 234 4.92 10.70 18.11
C HIS A 234 3.84 11.44 17.31
N THR A 235 2.84 12.03 17.99
CA THR A 235 1.79 12.82 17.33
C THR A 235 2.37 13.99 16.54
N LYS A 236 3.28 14.77 17.14
CA LYS A 236 3.94 15.89 16.46
C LYS A 236 4.69 15.46 15.20
N ALA A 237 5.42 14.35 15.29
CA ALA A 237 6.13 13.81 14.14
C ALA A 237 5.17 13.36 13.03
N ALA A 238 4.08 12.65 13.37
CA ALA A 238 3.07 12.23 12.42
C ALA A 238 2.41 13.42 11.70
N LEU A 239 2.06 14.48 12.43
CA LEU A 239 1.45 15.69 11.85
C LEU A 239 2.44 16.45 10.93
N ALA A 240 3.73 16.49 11.31
CA ALA A 240 4.78 17.06 10.45
C ALA A 240 4.93 16.25 9.14
N MET A 241 4.87 14.92 9.21
CA MET A 241 4.87 14.05 8.03
C MET A 241 3.64 14.28 7.16
N CYS A 242 2.47 14.52 7.74
CA CYS A 242 1.25 14.86 7.01
C CYS A 242 1.36 16.20 6.24
N GLU A 243 2.05 17.21 6.77
CA GLU A 243 2.33 18.45 6.02
C GLU A 243 3.29 18.23 4.84
N ASN A 244 4.25 17.30 4.95
CA ASN A 244 5.08 16.92 3.80
C ASN A 244 4.25 16.19 2.74
N ILE A 245 3.35 15.28 3.13
CA ILE A 245 2.42 14.62 2.20
C ILE A 245 1.58 15.66 1.47
N ASP A 246 1.01 16.63 2.19
CA ASP A 246 0.20 17.70 1.61
C ASP A 246 0.93 18.49 0.52
N ARG A 247 2.20 18.89 0.79
CA ARG A 247 3.04 19.53 -0.22
C ARG A 247 3.18 18.67 -1.47
N ASN A 248 3.39 17.36 -1.30
CA ASN A 248 3.59 16.44 -2.42
C ASN A 248 2.31 16.21 -3.22
N VAL A 249 1.15 16.15 -2.57
CA VAL A 249 -0.16 16.18 -3.25
C VAL A 249 -0.32 17.44 -4.08
N GLY A 250 0.05 18.60 -3.53
CA GLY A 250 0.06 19.87 -4.26
C GLY A 250 0.98 19.88 -5.48
N ARG A 251 2.16 19.24 -5.39
CA ARG A 251 3.10 19.11 -6.52
C ARG A 251 2.50 18.29 -7.66
N ILE A 252 1.82 17.18 -7.36
CA ILE A 252 1.16 16.33 -8.36
C ILE A 252 0.00 17.09 -9.04
N THR A 253 -0.89 17.69 -8.25
CA THR A 253 -2.06 18.40 -8.80
C THR A 253 -1.64 19.59 -9.65
N LYS A 254 -0.61 20.36 -9.22
CA LYS A 254 -0.02 21.44 -9.99
C LYS A 254 0.60 20.95 -11.30
N LYS A 255 1.30 19.81 -11.30
CA LYS A 255 1.86 19.23 -12.53
C LYS A 255 0.79 18.85 -13.54
N LEU A 256 -0.32 18.26 -13.09
CA LEU A 256 -1.46 17.95 -13.96
C LEU A 256 -2.05 19.23 -14.58
N GLU A 257 -2.13 20.32 -13.82
CA GLU A 257 -2.58 21.64 -14.30
C GLU A 257 -1.61 22.23 -15.32
N GLU A 258 -0.31 22.26 -15.04
CA GLU A 258 0.75 22.75 -15.95
C GLU A 258 0.74 22.02 -17.30
N LEU A 259 0.40 20.72 -17.31
CA LEU A 259 0.33 19.92 -18.54
C LEU A 259 -1.04 19.96 -19.22
N GLY A 260 -2.03 20.65 -18.64
CA GLY A 260 -3.41 20.71 -19.18
C GLY A 260 -4.16 19.39 -19.06
N LEU A 261 -3.78 18.51 -18.11
CA LEU A 261 -4.36 17.17 -17.93
C LEU A 261 -5.48 17.14 -16.89
N SER A 262 -5.67 18.19 -16.09
CA SER A 262 -6.60 18.21 -14.95
C SER A 262 -8.04 17.80 -15.32
N GLU A 263 -8.57 18.30 -16.45
CA GLU A 263 -9.94 18.02 -16.90
C GLU A 263 -10.16 16.56 -17.29
N ASN A 264 -9.08 15.84 -17.65
CA ASN A 264 -9.13 14.43 -18.04
C ASN A 264 -8.42 13.50 -17.04
N THR A 265 -8.31 13.91 -15.79
CA THR A 265 -7.65 13.10 -14.74
C THR A 265 -8.54 12.97 -13.51
N ILE A 266 -8.76 11.74 -13.07
CA ILE A 266 -9.37 11.41 -11.77
C ILE A 266 -8.25 11.37 -10.74
N VAL A 267 -8.29 12.27 -9.76
CA VAL A 267 -7.35 12.31 -8.62
C VAL A 267 -8.07 11.83 -7.38
N ILE A 268 -7.48 10.85 -6.70
CA ILE A 268 -8.05 10.20 -5.51
C ILE A 268 -7.04 10.27 -4.37
N TYR A 269 -7.53 10.57 -3.17
CA TYR A 269 -6.75 10.58 -1.95
C TYR A 269 -7.46 9.83 -0.83
N LEU A 270 -6.74 8.89 -0.18
CA LEU A 270 -7.23 8.15 0.98
C LEU A 270 -6.06 7.63 1.84
N SER A 271 -6.38 7.07 3.03
CA SER A 271 -5.44 6.35 3.88
C SER A 271 -5.79 4.87 3.96
N ASP A 272 -4.80 4.02 4.25
CA ASP A 272 -4.96 2.57 4.29
C ASP A 272 -5.52 2.02 5.62
N ASN A 273 -5.44 2.77 6.71
CA ASN A 273 -6.06 2.44 8.02
C ASN A 273 -6.10 3.67 8.91
N GLY A 274 -6.66 3.53 10.10
CA GLY A 274 -6.62 4.57 11.12
C GLY A 274 -5.19 4.85 11.63
N PRO A 275 -5.02 5.89 12.48
CA PRO A 275 -3.71 6.37 12.90
C PRO A 275 -2.91 5.31 13.66
N ASN A 276 -1.62 5.21 13.37
CA ASN A 276 -0.68 4.50 14.24
C ASN A 276 -0.32 5.44 15.42
N GLY A 277 -0.62 5.00 16.61
CA GLY A 277 -0.55 5.84 17.81
C GLY A 277 -1.88 6.47 18.18
N TRP A 278 -2.00 6.84 19.44
CA TRP A 278 -3.14 7.55 19.97
C TRP A 278 -2.94 9.04 19.72
N ARG A 279 -3.82 9.65 18.94
CA ARG A 279 -3.85 11.08 18.67
C ARG A 279 -5.28 11.52 18.32
N TRP A 280 -5.53 12.82 18.20
CA TRP A 280 -6.87 13.30 17.84
C TRP A 280 -7.35 12.68 16.53
N ASN A 281 -8.50 12.05 16.57
CA ASN A 281 -9.13 11.40 15.41
C ASN A 281 -10.65 11.60 15.44
N GLY A 282 -11.10 12.87 15.63
CA GLY A 282 -12.52 13.21 15.68
C GLY A 282 -13.28 12.59 16.85
N GLY A 283 -12.61 12.21 17.95
CA GLY A 283 -13.22 11.54 19.11
C GLY A 283 -13.62 10.07 18.85
N MET A 284 -13.28 9.50 17.69
CA MET A 284 -13.60 8.11 17.34
C MET A 284 -12.86 7.10 18.21
N LYS A 285 -13.52 5.98 18.52
CA LYS A 285 -12.95 4.84 19.25
C LYS A 285 -11.99 4.06 18.37
N GLY A 286 -10.84 3.68 18.94
CA GLY A 286 -9.86 2.83 18.28
C GLY A 286 -8.81 3.58 17.45
N ARG A 287 -7.88 2.81 16.92
CA ARG A 287 -6.75 3.22 16.06
C ARG A 287 -6.36 2.05 15.18
N LYS A 288 -5.26 2.14 14.40
CA LYS A 288 -4.68 1.03 13.62
C LYS A 288 -4.76 -0.30 14.38
N GLY A 289 -5.22 -1.34 13.70
CA GLY A 289 -5.42 -2.69 14.27
C GLY A 289 -6.77 -2.89 14.96
N SER A 290 -7.56 -1.82 15.20
CA SER A 290 -8.92 -1.91 15.73
C SER A 290 -9.95 -1.95 14.61
N THR A 291 -10.97 -2.80 14.75
CA THR A 291 -12.15 -2.82 13.88
C THR A 291 -13.21 -1.77 14.26
N ASP A 292 -12.94 -0.91 15.26
CA ASP A 292 -13.77 0.24 15.62
C ASP A 292 -13.60 1.40 14.63
N GLU A 293 -14.48 2.40 14.70
CA GLU A 293 -14.57 3.52 13.74
C GLU A 293 -13.22 4.21 13.50
N GLY A 294 -12.47 4.52 14.56
CA GLY A 294 -11.18 5.20 14.47
C GLY A 294 -10.05 4.35 13.84
N GLY A 295 -10.21 3.03 13.79
CA GLY A 295 -9.24 2.14 13.14
C GLY A 295 -9.50 1.91 11.66
N VAL A 296 -10.74 2.14 11.19
CA VAL A 296 -11.18 1.75 9.85
C VAL A 296 -11.81 2.87 9.03
N ARG A 297 -12.13 4.03 9.61
CA ARG A 297 -12.60 5.19 8.86
C ARG A 297 -11.42 5.96 8.30
N SER A 298 -11.40 6.10 6.97
CA SER A 298 -10.38 6.81 6.22
C SER A 298 -10.90 8.15 5.71
N PRO A 299 -10.09 9.23 5.61
CA PRO A 299 -10.40 10.33 4.71
C PRO A 299 -10.49 9.77 3.29
N MET A 300 -11.42 10.28 2.49
CA MET A 300 -11.52 9.89 1.09
C MET A 300 -12.04 11.04 0.25
N PHE A 301 -11.22 11.47 -0.71
CA PHE A 301 -11.55 12.55 -1.65
C PHE A 301 -11.34 12.06 -3.08
N ILE A 302 -12.24 12.44 -3.98
CA ILE A 302 -12.14 12.16 -5.41
C ILE A 302 -12.48 13.40 -6.21
N LYS A 303 -11.59 13.78 -7.12
CA LYS A 303 -11.75 14.95 -7.99
C LYS A 303 -11.64 14.54 -9.45
N TRP A 304 -12.60 15.00 -10.25
CA TRP A 304 -12.58 14.92 -11.71
C TRP A 304 -13.26 16.18 -12.27
N PRO A 305 -12.51 17.24 -12.58
CA PRO A 305 -13.07 18.51 -13.00
C PRO A 305 -14.01 18.37 -14.20
N GLY A 306 -15.11 19.11 -14.18
CA GLY A 306 -16.12 19.06 -15.25
C GLY A 306 -16.96 17.77 -15.35
N LYS A 307 -16.66 16.74 -14.54
CA LYS A 307 -17.37 15.46 -14.50
C LYS A 307 -18.03 15.18 -13.16
N LEU A 308 -17.37 15.52 -12.07
CA LEU A 308 -17.88 15.38 -10.71
C LEU A 308 -18.19 16.76 -10.12
N GLU A 309 -19.26 16.86 -9.34
CA GLU A 309 -19.73 18.09 -8.71
C GLU A 309 -18.77 18.53 -7.59
N PRO A 310 -18.13 19.70 -7.69
CA PRO A 310 -17.19 20.14 -6.65
C PRO A 310 -17.92 20.44 -5.33
N GLY A 311 -17.28 20.08 -4.21
CA GLY A 311 -17.79 20.30 -2.86
C GLY A 311 -18.95 19.38 -2.46
N LYS A 312 -19.33 18.41 -3.30
CA LYS A 312 -20.34 17.40 -2.95
C LYS A 312 -19.85 16.53 -1.81
N LYS A 313 -20.71 16.31 -0.81
CA LYS A 313 -20.47 15.38 0.29
C LYS A 313 -21.40 14.17 0.16
N VAL A 314 -20.84 12.98 -0.01
CA VAL A 314 -21.54 11.69 -0.02
C VAL A 314 -21.55 11.15 1.41
N THR A 315 -22.73 10.86 1.95
CA THR A 315 -22.93 10.40 3.32
C THR A 315 -23.28 8.93 3.42
N GLU A 316 -23.52 8.29 2.29
CA GLU A 316 -23.70 6.85 2.19
C GLU A 316 -22.40 6.12 2.55
N ILE A 317 -22.52 4.97 3.21
CA ILE A 317 -21.35 4.17 3.56
C ILE A 317 -20.74 3.56 2.29
N ALA A 318 -19.42 3.66 2.18
CA ALA A 318 -18.61 3.09 1.11
C ALA A 318 -17.33 2.46 1.70
N ALA A 319 -16.72 1.57 0.96
CA ALA A 319 -15.51 0.90 1.42
C ALA A 319 -14.48 0.75 0.29
N VAL A 320 -13.26 0.43 0.68
CA VAL A 320 -12.14 0.28 -0.25
C VAL A 320 -12.37 -0.81 -1.30
N ILE A 321 -13.15 -1.85 -1.00
CA ILE A 321 -13.58 -2.88 -1.96
C ILE A 321 -14.38 -2.31 -3.15
N ASP A 322 -14.96 -1.13 -2.99
CA ASP A 322 -15.78 -0.48 -4.03
C ASP A 322 -14.93 0.21 -5.12
N PHE A 323 -13.60 0.33 -4.92
CA PHE A 323 -12.74 1.12 -5.83
C PHE A 323 -12.60 0.51 -7.21
N LEU A 324 -12.26 -0.78 -7.31
CA LEU A 324 -12.07 -1.43 -8.60
C LEU A 324 -13.32 -1.30 -9.50
N PRO A 325 -14.53 -1.70 -9.06
CA PRO A 325 -15.73 -1.52 -9.90
C PRO A 325 -16.05 -0.04 -10.18
N THR A 326 -15.78 0.87 -9.23
CA THR A 326 -16.05 2.30 -9.42
C THR A 326 -15.15 2.92 -10.47
N LEU A 327 -13.85 2.70 -10.39
CA LEU A 327 -12.90 3.31 -11.32
C LEU A 327 -13.03 2.74 -12.73
N ALA A 328 -13.27 1.44 -12.86
CA ALA A 328 -13.58 0.83 -14.14
C ALA A 328 -14.84 1.45 -14.78
N ASP A 329 -15.91 1.63 -13.99
CA ASP A 329 -17.16 2.22 -14.46
C ASP A 329 -17.02 3.72 -14.80
N LEU A 330 -16.28 4.50 -14.00
CA LEU A 330 -15.98 5.90 -14.31
C LEU A 330 -15.12 6.04 -15.57
N ALA A 331 -14.17 5.14 -15.78
CA ALA A 331 -13.30 5.11 -16.95
C ALA A 331 -14.00 4.54 -18.20
N GLY A 332 -15.20 3.98 -18.06
CA GLY A 332 -15.93 3.35 -19.16
C GLY A 332 -15.24 2.10 -19.70
N ILE A 333 -14.52 1.37 -18.86
CA ILE A 333 -13.83 0.12 -19.21
C ILE A 333 -14.54 -1.09 -18.59
N SER A 334 -14.41 -2.25 -19.24
CA SER A 334 -14.95 -3.49 -18.69
C SER A 334 -14.14 -3.94 -17.49
N CYS A 335 -14.78 -4.10 -16.35
CA CYS A 335 -14.20 -4.70 -15.16
C CYS A 335 -14.39 -6.23 -15.24
N LEU A 336 -13.58 -6.88 -16.08
CA LEU A 336 -13.62 -8.33 -16.22
C LEU A 336 -12.69 -8.93 -15.16
N THR A 337 -13.29 -9.57 -14.16
CA THR A 337 -12.59 -10.32 -13.12
C THR A 337 -13.00 -11.79 -13.19
N GLU A 338 -12.06 -12.69 -12.92
CA GLU A 338 -12.36 -14.14 -12.91
C GLU A 338 -13.29 -14.52 -11.75
N LYS A 339 -13.17 -13.82 -10.62
CA LYS A 339 -13.97 -14.04 -9.42
C LYS A 339 -14.97 -12.89 -9.21
N PRO A 340 -16.13 -13.15 -8.58
CA PRO A 340 -17.11 -12.11 -8.29
C PRO A 340 -16.54 -11.08 -7.30
N LEU A 341 -16.88 -9.80 -7.52
CA LEU A 341 -16.50 -8.71 -6.62
C LEU A 341 -17.41 -8.70 -5.38
N ASP A 342 -16.85 -8.31 -4.22
CA ASP A 342 -17.61 -7.99 -3.02
C ASP A 342 -18.02 -6.50 -3.02
N GLY A 343 -17.25 -5.65 -3.68
CA GLY A 343 -17.52 -4.23 -3.87
C GLY A 343 -18.56 -3.94 -4.95
N ILE A 344 -19.10 -2.73 -4.91
CA ILE A 344 -20.08 -2.21 -5.88
C ILE A 344 -19.62 -0.87 -6.42
N SER A 345 -20.02 -0.51 -7.64
CA SER A 345 -19.70 0.79 -8.22
C SER A 345 -20.36 1.93 -7.45
N LEU A 346 -19.55 2.90 -7.01
CA LEU A 346 -20.02 4.15 -6.39
C LEU A 346 -20.39 5.23 -7.43
N LYS A 347 -20.25 4.97 -8.72
CA LYS A 347 -20.54 5.95 -9.78
C LYS A 347 -21.91 6.61 -9.62
N PRO A 348 -23.01 5.91 -9.30
CA PRO A 348 -24.30 6.57 -9.07
C PRO A 348 -24.24 7.61 -7.95
N LEU A 349 -23.58 7.31 -6.83
CA LEU A 349 -23.39 8.27 -5.74
C LEU A 349 -22.56 9.49 -6.15
N LEU A 350 -21.60 9.29 -7.03
CA LEU A 350 -20.67 10.35 -7.46
C LEU A 350 -21.29 11.24 -8.55
N THR A 351 -22.07 10.68 -9.49
CA THR A 351 -22.51 11.39 -10.70
C THR A 351 -23.99 11.78 -10.73
N GLU A 352 -24.83 11.11 -9.94
CA GLU A 352 -26.27 11.37 -9.94
C GLU A 352 -26.67 12.33 -8.80
N LYS A 353 -27.73 13.12 -9.03
CA LYS A 353 -28.27 14.02 -8.00
C LYS A 353 -29.07 13.29 -6.93
N ASN A 354 -29.82 12.27 -7.30
CA ASN A 354 -30.68 11.47 -6.42
C ASN A 354 -30.49 9.99 -6.70
N PRO A 355 -29.36 9.40 -6.35
CA PRO A 355 -29.07 7.99 -6.62
C PRO A 355 -30.00 7.07 -5.82
N GLN A 356 -30.47 6.00 -6.45
CA GLN A 356 -31.15 4.92 -5.74
C GLN A 356 -30.07 4.05 -5.07
N TRP A 357 -29.87 4.23 -3.76
CA TRP A 357 -28.84 3.51 -3.00
C TRP A 357 -29.47 2.53 -2.02
N LYS A 358 -29.06 1.27 -2.09
CA LYS A 358 -29.56 0.23 -1.17
C LYS A 358 -28.74 0.21 0.10
N GLU A 359 -29.42 0.00 1.22
CA GLU A 359 -28.73 -0.26 2.48
C GLU A 359 -27.85 -1.52 2.34
N ARG A 360 -26.66 -1.45 2.90
CA ARG A 360 -25.68 -2.53 2.86
C ARG A 360 -24.94 -2.65 4.19
N PHE A 361 -24.24 -3.76 4.37
CA PHE A 361 -23.27 -3.96 5.42
C PHE A 361 -21.86 -3.89 4.84
N ILE A 362 -20.94 -3.25 5.59
CA ILE A 362 -19.50 -3.29 5.38
C ILE A 362 -18.91 -4.03 6.55
N PHE A 363 -18.08 -5.03 6.27
CA PHE A 363 -17.42 -5.85 7.27
C PHE A 363 -15.96 -5.45 7.38
N ASN A 364 -15.47 -5.29 8.62
CA ASN A 364 -14.06 -5.09 8.90
C ASN A 364 -13.57 -6.27 9.73
N TYR A 365 -12.56 -6.96 9.23
CA TYR A 365 -11.99 -8.13 9.87
C TYR A 365 -10.48 -7.97 10.07
N TRP A 366 -10.00 -8.31 11.24
CA TRP A 366 -8.60 -8.42 11.54
C TRP A 366 -8.36 -9.24 12.80
N ASN A 367 -7.39 -10.15 12.76
CA ASN A 367 -6.94 -10.92 13.93
C ASN A 367 -8.10 -11.54 14.72
N LYS A 368 -8.99 -12.26 14.01
CA LYS A 368 -10.19 -12.94 14.54
C LYS A 368 -11.25 -11.99 15.15
N LYS A 369 -11.20 -10.71 14.83
CA LYS A 369 -12.20 -9.73 15.23
C LYS A 369 -12.97 -9.27 14.01
N THR A 370 -14.32 -9.33 14.10
CA THR A 370 -15.22 -8.87 13.04
C THR A 370 -16.11 -7.76 13.57
N SER A 371 -16.17 -6.63 12.90
CA SER A 371 -17.19 -5.60 13.11
C SER A 371 -18.00 -5.35 11.85
N ILE A 372 -19.20 -4.81 12.01
CA ILE A 372 -20.12 -4.54 10.91
C ILE A 372 -20.56 -3.08 10.96
N ARG A 373 -20.55 -2.41 9.83
CA ARG A 373 -21.07 -1.06 9.62
C ARG A 373 -22.27 -1.09 8.68
N SER A 374 -23.43 -0.62 9.16
CA SER A 374 -24.56 -0.23 8.29
C SER A 374 -24.61 1.29 8.17
N GLN A 375 -25.58 1.84 7.46
CA GLN A 375 -25.72 3.29 7.30
C GLN A 375 -25.82 4.01 8.66
N LYS A 376 -26.58 3.47 9.59
CA LYS A 376 -26.83 4.07 10.89
C LYS A 376 -26.02 3.46 12.03
N TYR A 377 -25.77 2.15 12.01
CA TYR A 377 -25.24 1.42 13.15
C TYR A 377 -23.86 0.83 12.89
N ARG A 378 -23.06 0.74 13.99
CA ARG A 378 -21.88 -0.13 14.06
C ARG A 378 -22.12 -1.20 15.11
N PHE A 379 -21.87 -2.45 14.74
CA PHE A 379 -21.86 -3.60 15.62
C PHE A 379 -20.41 -4.06 15.78
N ASP A 380 -19.86 -3.95 16.99
CA ASP A 380 -18.47 -4.25 17.25
C ASP A 380 -18.21 -5.75 17.46
N ASN A 381 -16.94 -6.10 17.62
CA ASN A 381 -16.54 -7.49 17.86
C ASN A 381 -17.09 -8.08 19.15
N ASP A 382 -17.29 -7.25 20.18
CA ASP A 382 -17.75 -7.65 21.50
C ASP A 382 -19.28 -7.77 21.60
N GLY A 383 -19.99 -7.56 20.49
CA GLY A 383 -21.45 -7.65 20.42
C GLY A 383 -22.18 -6.38 20.87
N LYS A 384 -21.48 -5.26 20.95
CA LYS A 384 -22.06 -3.95 21.28
C LYS A 384 -22.56 -3.25 20.04
N LEU A 385 -23.66 -2.53 20.18
CA LEU A 385 -24.30 -1.77 19.10
C LEU A 385 -24.22 -0.27 19.38
N PHE A 386 -23.81 0.51 18.38
CA PHE A 386 -23.68 1.97 18.48
C PHE A 386 -24.46 2.66 17.38
N ASP A 387 -25.15 3.77 17.73
CA ASP A 387 -25.81 4.66 16.79
C ASP A 387 -24.79 5.67 16.23
N MET A 388 -24.26 5.42 15.05
CA MET A 388 -23.19 6.21 14.47
C MET A 388 -23.62 7.57 13.89
N GLU A 389 -24.91 7.87 13.87
CA GLU A 389 -25.42 9.20 13.53
C GLU A 389 -25.40 10.13 14.76
N ASN A 390 -25.72 9.60 15.92
CA ASN A 390 -25.79 10.36 17.18
C ASN A 390 -24.57 10.17 18.09
N ASP A 391 -23.85 9.07 17.91
CA ASP A 391 -22.65 8.70 18.67
C ASP A 391 -21.53 8.18 17.79
N PRO A 392 -20.94 9.02 16.91
CA PRO A 392 -19.85 8.63 16.02
C PRO A 392 -18.58 8.21 16.79
N GLY A 393 -18.47 8.55 18.06
CA GLY A 393 -17.38 8.18 18.94
C GLY A 393 -17.51 6.80 19.58
N GLN A 394 -18.65 6.10 19.44
CA GLN A 394 -18.93 4.81 20.09
C GLN A 394 -18.80 4.88 21.63
N TYR A 395 -19.44 5.86 22.27
CA TYR A 395 -19.43 6.02 23.73
C TYR A 395 -20.54 5.22 24.41
N THR A 396 -21.69 5.07 23.74
CA THR A 396 -22.91 4.53 24.33
C THR A 396 -23.32 3.23 23.64
N ASP A 397 -23.20 2.11 24.35
CA ASP A 397 -23.74 0.82 23.91
C ASP A 397 -25.25 0.79 24.03
N ILE A 398 -25.97 0.65 22.91
CA ILE A 398 -27.44 0.59 22.85
C ILE A 398 -27.94 -0.84 22.59
N SER A 399 -27.11 -1.86 22.67
CA SER A 399 -27.46 -3.26 22.36
C SER A 399 -28.67 -3.76 23.16
N ALA A 400 -28.75 -3.38 24.44
CA ALA A 400 -29.89 -3.74 25.32
C ALA A 400 -31.22 -3.12 24.88
N ASN A 401 -31.17 -1.94 24.22
CA ASN A 401 -32.35 -1.21 23.77
C ASN A 401 -32.81 -1.62 22.36
N GLU A 402 -31.96 -2.30 21.60
CA GLU A 402 -32.17 -2.66 20.19
C GLU A 402 -31.94 -4.17 19.92
N PRO A 403 -32.60 -5.09 20.67
CA PRO A 403 -32.30 -6.53 20.60
C PRO A 403 -32.55 -7.15 19.21
N GLU A 404 -33.57 -6.67 18.48
CA GLU A 404 -33.84 -7.17 17.11
C GLU A 404 -32.76 -6.74 16.13
N LYS A 405 -32.18 -5.55 16.29
CA LYS A 405 -31.03 -5.10 15.51
C LYS A 405 -29.80 -5.94 15.82
N VAL A 406 -29.49 -6.17 17.09
CA VAL A 406 -28.40 -7.05 17.52
C VAL A 406 -28.53 -8.43 16.86
N LYS A 407 -29.73 -9.04 16.89
CA LYS A 407 -29.99 -10.33 16.23
C LYS A 407 -29.73 -10.27 14.72
N GLN A 408 -30.16 -9.20 14.05
CA GLN A 408 -29.89 -8.98 12.63
C GLN A 408 -28.39 -8.94 12.31
N PHE A 409 -27.62 -8.17 13.11
CA PHE A 409 -26.17 -8.05 12.95
C PHE A 409 -25.43 -9.34 13.25
N LEU A 410 -25.83 -10.08 14.27
CA LEU A 410 -25.27 -11.40 14.59
C LEU A 410 -25.48 -12.40 13.44
N ALA A 411 -26.68 -12.43 12.85
CA ALA A 411 -26.98 -13.27 11.71
C ALA A 411 -26.14 -12.88 10.48
N ALA A 412 -25.99 -11.57 10.22
CA ALA A 412 -25.16 -11.06 9.14
C ALA A 412 -23.68 -11.42 9.35
N ARG A 413 -23.15 -11.27 10.58
CA ARG A 413 -21.78 -11.66 10.94
C ARG A 413 -21.55 -13.14 10.71
N GLN A 414 -22.41 -14.00 11.22
CA GLN A 414 -22.30 -15.45 11.09
C GLN A 414 -22.31 -15.86 9.61
N LYS A 415 -23.21 -15.26 8.82
CA LYS A 415 -23.27 -15.53 7.38
C LYS A 415 -21.96 -15.16 6.70
N TRP A 416 -21.47 -13.93 6.92
CA TRP A 416 -20.23 -13.44 6.33
C TRP A 416 -19.02 -14.28 6.75
N GLU A 417 -18.88 -14.60 8.04
CA GLU A 417 -17.79 -15.45 8.55
C GLU A 417 -17.81 -16.83 7.91
N THR A 418 -18.99 -17.42 7.77
CA THR A 418 -19.13 -18.75 7.14
C THR A 418 -18.79 -18.72 5.64
N GLU A 419 -19.16 -17.65 4.93
CA GLU A 419 -18.95 -17.56 3.47
C GLU A 419 -17.54 -17.07 3.13
N ILE A 420 -17.00 -16.10 3.88
CA ILE A 420 -15.76 -15.39 3.54
C ILE A 420 -14.55 -16.02 4.24
N LEU A 421 -14.62 -16.25 5.56
CA LEU A 421 -13.47 -16.80 6.29
C LEU A 421 -13.20 -18.27 5.94
N ALA A 422 -14.19 -19.00 5.40
CA ALA A 422 -14.00 -20.36 4.92
C ALA A 422 -13.07 -20.46 3.70
N GLU A 423 -12.84 -19.36 2.97
CA GLU A 423 -11.89 -19.32 1.87
C GLU A 423 -10.42 -19.19 2.34
N LEU A 424 -10.20 -18.78 3.60
CA LEU A 424 -8.86 -18.73 4.16
C LEU A 424 -8.39 -20.14 4.54
N PRO A 425 -7.26 -20.62 3.99
CA PRO A 425 -6.76 -21.96 4.30
C PRO A 425 -6.34 -22.07 5.78
N GLU A 426 -6.52 -23.23 6.38
CA GLU A 426 -6.08 -23.50 7.76
C GLU A 426 -4.56 -23.35 7.91
N LYS A 427 -3.81 -23.63 6.84
CA LYS A 427 -2.36 -23.54 6.77
C LYS A 427 -1.96 -22.86 5.46
N ASP A 428 -1.04 -21.92 5.55
CA ASP A 428 -0.41 -21.33 4.38
C ASP A 428 0.73 -22.22 3.89
N ASP A 429 0.50 -22.91 2.77
CA ASP A 429 1.48 -23.77 2.11
C ASP A 429 2.20 -23.06 0.95
N ARG A 430 1.99 -21.73 0.75
CA ARG A 430 2.65 -20.96 -0.30
C ARG A 430 4.15 -20.82 -0.03
N THR A 431 4.94 -21.43 -0.88
CA THR A 431 6.42 -21.37 -0.81
C THR A 431 6.96 -20.02 -1.25
N PHE A 432 8.23 -19.76 -0.95
CA PHE A 432 8.93 -18.59 -1.47
C PHE A 432 9.36 -18.85 -2.92
N THR A 433 8.81 -18.13 -3.87
CA THR A 433 9.06 -18.36 -5.31
C THR A 433 10.37 -17.72 -5.77
N ILE A 434 11.13 -18.44 -6.60
CA ILE A 434 12.42 -18.04 -7.17
C ILE A 434 12.37 -18.21 -8.70
N GLY A 435 12.93 -17.27 -9.43
CA GLY A 435 13.19 -17.43 -10.86
C GLY A 435 11.92 -17.51 -11.71
N HIS A 436 10.98 -16.59 -11.51
CA HIS A 436 9.81 -16.52 -12.38
C HIS A 436 10.22 -16.25 -13.85
N PRO A 437 9.65 -16.99 -14.85
CA PRO A 437 10.09 -16.90 -16.27
C PRO A 437 10.08 -15.50 -16.86
N GLY A 438 9.15 -14.64 -16.44
CA GLY A 438 9.00 -13.26 -16.91
C GLY A 438 9.92 -12.22 -16.23
N PHE A 439 10.75 -12.63 -15.26
CA PHE A 439 11.54 -11.70 -14.46
C PHE A 439 12.99 -12.15 -14.31
N THR A 440 13.89 -11.19 -14.39
CA THR A 440 15.34 -11.44 -14.29
C THR A 440 15.78 -11.58 -12.84
N PHE A 441 15.21 -10.78 -11.92
CA PHE A 441 15.65 -10.68 -10.53
C PHE A 441 14.68 -11.37 -9.57
N THR A 442 15.25 -11.98 -8.52
CA THR A 442 14.51 -12.42 -7.33
C THR A 442 15.29 -12.01 -6.09
N GLN A 443 14.70 -11.18 -5.25
CA GLN A 443 15.23 -10.83 -3.94
C GLN A 443 14.80 -11.89 -2.93
N VAL A 444 15.76 -12.52 -2.24
CA VAL A 444 15.53 -13.50 -1.15
C VAL A 444 15.96 -12.84 0.17
N PRO A 445 15.04 -12.13 0.87
CA PRO A 445 15.41 -11.30 2.01
C PRO A 445 15.43 -12.07 3.32
N ALA A 446 16.16 -11.52 4.30
CA ALA A 446 16.16 -12.00 5.68
C ALA A 446 14.75 -12.06 6.29
N ARG A 447 13.87 -11.11 5.96
CA ARG A 447 12.51 -11.04 6.53
C ARG A 447 11.67 -12.31 6.31
N ASP A 448 11.87 -13.02 5.20
CA ASP A 448 11.13 -14.25 4.86
C ASP A 448 11.92 -15.51 5.22
N GLY A 449 13.18 -15.38 5.66
CA GLY A 449 14.02 -16.50 6.08
C GLY A 449 13.75 -16.95 7.51
N LYS A 450 14.06 -18.21 7.79
CA LYS A 450 14.00 -18.81 9.12
C LYS A 450 15.43 -18.99 9.65
N PRO A 451 15.81 -18.30 10.75
CA PRO A 451 17.12 -18.48 11.37
C PRO A 451 17.16 -19.75 12.20
N HIS A 452 18.34 -20.40 12.23
CA HIS A 452 18.63 -21.58 13.03
C HIS A 452 19.91 -21.35 13.85
N GLY A 453 19.96 -21.96 15.05
CA GLY A 453 21.08 -21.82 15.99
C GLY A 453 21.06 -20.49 16.71
N ASN A 454 22.20 -19.78 16.70
CA ASN A 454 22.36 -18.51 17.42
C ASN A 454 21.93 -17.28 16.62
N ILE A 455 21.64 -17.45 15.32
CA ILE A 455 21.24 -16.35 14.44
C ILE A 455 19.98 -15.68 14.98
N GLN A 456 20.00 -14.35 15.05
CA GLN A 456 18.90 -13.54 15.54
C GLN A 456 18.44 -12.55 14.46
N ARG A 457 17.19 -12.19 14.53
CA ARG A 457 16.64 -11.10 13.73
C ARG A 457 16.88 -9.77 14.45
N SER A 458 17.27 -8.74 13.72
CA SER A 458 17.58 -7.41 14.28
C SER A 458 16.38 -6.73 14.95
N SER A 459 15.16 -7.19 14.70
CA SER A 459 13.93 -6.73 15.35
C SER A 459 12.87 -7.84 15.35
N VAL A 460 11.93 -7.76 16.30
CA VAL A 460 10.73 -8.62 16.32
C VAL A 460 9.79 -8.33 15.15
N HIS A 461 9.90 -7.14 14.53
CA HIS A 461 9.17 -6.73 13.34
C HIS A 461 9.99 -7.08 12.09
N PRO A 462 9.60 -8.10 11.29
CA PRO A 462 10.49 -8.65 10.27
C PRO A 462 10.70 -7.76 9.04
N ASN A 463 9.80 -6.84 8.73
CA ASN A 463 9.70 -6.22 7.40
C ASN A 463 10.99 -5.55 6.87
N CYS A 464 11.75 -4.81 7.66
CA CYS A 464 13.06 -4.26 7.24
C CYS A 464 14.23 -4.84 8.03
N SER A 465 14.02 -5.99 8.71
CA SER A 465 15.05 -6.65 9.51
C SER A 465 16.14 -7.32 8.67
N PHE A 466 17.27 -7.57 9.33
CA PHE A 466 18.36 -8.39 8.84
C PHE A 466 18.71 -9.45 9.88
N PHE A 467 19.49 -10.46 9.51
CA PHE A 467 20.00 -11.46 10.44
C PHE A 467 21.37 -11.04 10.96
N THR A 468 21.55 -11.20 12.26
CA THR A 468 22.77 -10.89 13.00
C THR A 468 23.10 -12.04 13.98
N ASN A 469 24.17 -11.90 14.75
CA ASN A 469 24.56 -12.90 15.75
C ASN A 469 24.85 -14.29 15.16
N TRP A 470 25.39 -14.36 13.95
CA TRP A 470 25.79 -15.61 13.30
C TRP A 470 27.13 -16.08 13.85
N THR A 471 27.09 -16.75 15.01
CA THR A 471 28.28 -17.01 15.84
C THR A 471 28.77 -18.45 15.83
N ASP A 472 28.08 -19.37 15.17
CA ASP A 472 28.50 -20.78 15.04
C ASP A 472 28.45 -21.24 13.58
N VAL A 473 29.34 -22.14 13.18
CA VAL A 473 29.37 -22.73 11.84
C VAL A 473 28.22 -23.72 11.60
N SER A 474 27.60 -24.22 12.67
CA SER A 474 26.40 -25.05 12.57
C SER A 474 25.13 -24.24 12.28
N ASP A 475 25.17 -22.93 12.51
CA ASP A 475 24.03 -22.04 12.28
C ASP A 475 23.72 -21.90 10.79
N SER A 476 22.43 -21.73 10.46
CA SER A 476 21.97 -21.58 9.07
C SER A 476 20.72 -20.71 8.97
N ILE A 477 20.44 -20.28 7.76
CA ILE A 477 19.21 -19.59 7.37
C ILE A 477 18.53 -20.42 6.29
N THR A 478 17.22 -20.63 6.39
CA THR A 478 16.46 -21.42 5.42
C THR A 478 15.23 -20.70 4.90
N TRP A 479 14.83 -21.04 3.67
CA TRP A 479 13.57 -20.66 3.04
C TRP A 479 12.93 -21.90 2.42
N GLU A 480 11.66 -22.17 2.70
CA GLU A 480 10.88 -23.13 1.95
C GLU A 480 10.60 -22.52 0.57
N ALA A 481 11.32 -22.97 -0.44
CA ALA A 481 11.38 -22.30 -1.73
C ALA A 481 10.87 -23.16 -2.89
N GLU A 482 10.39 -22.49 -3.94
CA GLU A 482 10.02 -23.09 -5.21
C GLU A 482 10.71 -22.36 -6.36
N VAL A 483 11.54 -23.05 -7.10
CA VAL A 483 12.15 -22.54 -8.33
C VAL A 483 11.17 -22.75 -9.49
N LEU A 484 10.70 -21.65 -10.08
CA LEU A 484 9.70 -21.65 -11.15
C LEU A 484 10.30 -21.83 -12.54
N ALA A 485 11.56 -21.42 -12.74
CA ALA A 485 12.30 -21.62 -13.98
C ALA A 485 13.70 -22.19 -13.69
N GLU A 486 14.00 -23.32 -14.30
CA GLU A 486 15.35 -23.90 -14.32
C GLU A 486 16.32 -22.98 -15.05
N GLY A 487 17.55 -22.90 -14.58
CA GLY A 487 18.60 -22.11 -15.21
C GLY A 487 19.77 -21.78 -14.31
N ASN A 488 20.66 -20.97 -14.85
CA ASN A 488 21.79 -20.41 -14.12
C ASN A 488 21.39 -19.09 -13.48
N TYR A 489 21.80 -18.91 -12.24
CA TYR A 489 21.52 -17.70 -11.45
C TYR A 489 22.84 -17.12 -10.92
N GLU A 490 23.16 -15.89 -11.31
CA GLU A 490 24.17 -15.11 -10.62
C GLU A 490 23.68 -14.77 -9.23
N VAL A 491 24.57 -14.92 -8.23
CA VAL A 491 24.23 -14.76 -6.81
C VAL A 491 25.03 -13.60 -6.21
N GLU A 492 24.35 -12.65 -5.60
CA GLU A 492 24.92 -11.59 -4.77
C GLU A 492 24.33 -11.66 -3.37
N ILE A 493 25.16 -11.46 -2.33
CA ILE A 493 24.72 -11.36 -0.95
C ILE A 493 24.95 -9.93 -0.46
N TYR A 494 23.93 -9.31 0.12
CA TYR A 494 24.01 -8.01 0.78
C TYR A 494 24.34 -8.23 2.27
N TYR A 495 25.56 -7.83 2.67
CA TYR A 495 26.15 -8.17 3.95
C TYR A 495 26.83 -6.99 4.63
N THR A 496 27.08 -7.15 5.96
CA THR A 496 28.12 -6.43 6.70
C THR A 496 29.00 -7.43 7.44
N CYS A 497 30.29 -7.11 7.60
CA CYS A 497 31.26 -8.01 8.23
C CYS A 497 32.40 -7.21 8.87
N PRO A 498 32.65 -7.38 10.18
CA PRO A 498 33.79 -6.73 10.84
C PRO A 498 35.13 -7.28 10.34
N PRO A 499 36.24 -6.50 10.45
CA PRO A 499 37.53 -6.85 9.90
C PRO A 499 38.07 -8.22 10.37
N GLU A 500 37.90 -8.58 11.63
CA GLU A 500 38.34 -9.86 12.19
C GLU A 500 37.58 -11.08 11.67
N SER A 501 36.42 -10.86 11.07
CA SER A 501 35.58 -11.91 10.48
C SER A 501 35.80 -12.11 8.97
N VAL A 502 36.68 -11.31 8.35
CA VAL A 502 37.10 -11.49 6.94
C VAL A 502 37.73 -12.86 6.75
N GLY A 503 37.33 -13.54 5.68
CA GLY A 503 37.71 -14.94 5.45
C GLY A 503 36.64 -15.93 5.89
N SER A 504 35.53 -15.46 6.48
CA SER A 504 34.33 -16.28 6.67
C SER A 504 33.86 -16.83 5.35
N SER A 505 33.45 -18.11 5.34
CA SER A 505 32.91 -18.75 4.15
C SER A 505 31.58 -19.46 4.47
N PHE A 506 30.76 -19.58 3.46
CA PHE A 506 29.41 -20.12 3.56
C PHE A 506 29.03 -20.89 2.29
N GLU A 507 28.02 -21.73 2.38
CA GLU A 507 27.45 -22.50 1.29
C GLU A 507 25.97 -22.12 1.12
N ILE A 508 25.57 -21.92 -0.12
CA ILE A 508 24.18 -21.85 -0.57
C ILE A 508 23.87 -23.20 -1.21
N SER A 509 22.77 -23.84 -0.81
CA SER A 509 22.37 -25.13 -1.36
C SER A 509 20.87 -25.21 -1.63
N PHE A 510 20.50 -25.89 -2.76
CA PHE A 510 19.13 -26.17 -3.15
C PHE A 510 19.11 -27.43 -4.03
N MET A 511 18.26 -28.42 -3.72
CA MET A 511 18.12 -29.68 -4.49
C MET A 511 19.45 -30.37 -4.82
N GLY A 512 20.42 -30.35 -3.90
CA GLY A 512 21.73 -30.96 -4.09
C GLY A 512 22.76 -30.07 -4.80
N GLU A 513 22.38 -29.02 -5.50
CA GLU A 513 23.26 -28.00 -6.06
C GLU A 513 23.85 -27.13 -4.96
N LYS A 514 25.11 -26.69 -5.14
CA LYS A 514 25.86 -25.99 -4.12
C LYS A 514 26.71 -24.87 -4.72
N LEU A 515 26.73 -23.73 -4.03
CA LEU A 515 27.63 -22.62 -4.33
C LEU A 515 28.31 -22.14 -3.04
N THR A 516 29.64 -22.10 -3.04
CA THR A 516 30.42 -21.62 -1.89
C THR A 516 30.82 -20.17 -2.09
N GLY A 517 30.54 -19.34 -1.06
CA GLY A 517 30.97 -17.96 -0.99
C GLY A 517 32.02 -17.73 0.09
N LYS A 518 32.81 -16.66 -0.08
CA LYS A 518 33.80 -16.21 0.90
C LYS A 518 33.82 -14.70 0.99
N ILE A 519 33.76 -14.18 2.21
CA ILE A 519 33.92 -12.75 2.48
C ILE A 519 35.39 -12.38 2.33
N THR A 520 35.69 -11.47 1.41
CA THR A 520 37.09 -11.08 1.06
C THR A 520 37.43 -9.69 1.57
N GLU A 521 36.45 -8.87 1.90
CA GLU A 521 36.64 -7.49 2.36
C GLU A 521 35.79 -7.18 3.58
N PRO A 522 36.30 -6.38 4.53
CA PRO A 522 35.52 -5.92 5.65
C PRO A 522 34.52 -4.85 5.18
N HIS A 523 33.35 -4.84 5.80
CA HIS A 523 32.36 -3.79 5.66
C HIS A 523 31.50 -3.78 6.93
N ASP A 524 31.80 -2.91 7.86
CA ASP A 524 31.15 -2.86 9.17
C ASP A 524 30.67 -1.43 9.49
N PRO A 525 29.70 -0.91 8.71
CA PRO A 525 29.11 0.40 8.97
C PRO A 525 28.26 0.36 10.25
N PRO A 526 28.09 1.50 10.93
CA PRO A 526 27.16 1.61 12.04
C PRO A 526 25.71 1.43 11.56
N LEU A 527 24.78 1.27 12.50
CA LEU A 527 23.35 1.43 12.25
C LEU A 527 23.06 2.87 11.84
N THR A 528 22.15 3.05 10.88
CA THR A 528 21.74 4.35 10.35
C THR A 528 20.26 4.61 10.61
N GLY A 529 19.84 5.87 10.48
CA GLY A 529 18.46 6.34 10.60
C GLY A 529 18.09 6.87 11.99
N MET A 530 18.90 6.60 13.04
CA MET A 530 18.64 7.10 14.41
C MET A 530 18.64 8.62 14.50
N GLU A 531 19.53 9.26 13.76
CA GLU A 531 19.73 10.72 13.72
C GLU A 531 18.53 11.48 13.18
N ASN A 532 17.69 10.81 12.41
CA ASN A 532 16.50 11.38 11.77
C ASN A 532 15.20 11.07 12.51
N ASP A 533 15.24 10.19 13.53
CA ASP A 533 14.05 9.80 14.28
C ASP A 533 13.57 10.94 15.17
N ARG A 534 12.32 11.33 15.01
CA ARG A 534 11.65 12.34 15.86
C ARG A 534 11.01 11.73 17.09
N ASP A 535 10.79 10.41 17.07
CA ASP A 535 10.30 9.60 18.20
C ASP A 535 10.99 8.23 18.17
N PRO A 536 11.39 7.63 19.29
CA PRO A 536 12.06 6.34 19.32
C PRO A 536 11.21 5.23 18.67
N ARG A 537 11.83 4.42 17.83
CA ARG A 537 11.15 3.31 17.13
C ARG A 537 11.35 1.96 17.81
N THR A 538 10.47 1.00 17.48
CA THR A 538 10.61 -0.42 17.83
C THR A 538 11.04 -1.28 16.64
N GLU A 539 10.91 -0.76 15.43
CA GLU A 539 11.32 -1.40 14.18
C GLU A 539 12.84 -1.42 14.05
N SER A 540 13.35 -2.26 13.15
CA SER A 540 14.80 -2.38 12.93
C SER A 540 15.39 -1.08 12.39
N TYR A 541 16.51 -0.65 12.98
CA TYR A 541 17.47 0.20 12.27
C TYR A 541 18.12 -0.59 11.15
N VAL A 542 18.66 0.10 10.16
CA VAL A 542 19.35 -0.50 9.01
C VAL A 542 20.84 -0.21 9.04
N LYS A 543 21.58 -0.93 8.21
CA LYS A 543 23.00 -0.68 7.91
C LYS A 543 23.13 -0.38 6.42
N ASP A 544 24.23 0.22 6.03
CA ASP A 544 24.65 0.28 4.63
C ASP A 544 25.18 -1.10 4.20
N PHE A 545 24.33 -1.95 3.64
CA PHE A 545 24.69 -3.31 3.23
C PHE A 545 25.36 -3.30 1.85
N LYS A 546 26.55 -3.92 1.76
CA LYS A 546 27.34 -4.02 0.54
C LYS A 546 27.01 -5.30 -0.22
N PRO A 547 26.83 -5.28 -1.58
CA PRO A 547 26.71 -6.49 -2.38
C PRO A 547 28.05 -7.20 -2.49
N LEU A 548 28.02 -8.53 -2.35
CA LEU A 548 29.14 -9.44 -2.60
C LEU A 548 28.75 -10.44 -3.67
N LYS A 549 29.39 -10.39 -4.84
CA LYS A 549 29.25 -11.40 -5.89
C LYS A 549 29.86 -12.71 -5.46
N ILE A 550 29.07 -13.78 -5.46
CA ILE A 550 29.49 -15.11 -5.05
C ILE A 550 29.89 -15.97 -6.24
N GLY A 551 29.11 -15.92 -7.32
CA GLY A 551 29.26 -16.74 -8.50
C GLY A 551 27.91 -17.11 -9.10
N THR A 552 27.87 -18.23 -9.82
CA THR A 552 26.68 -18.72 -10.48
C THR A 552 26.30 -20.09 -9.91
N ILE A 553 25.03 -20.29 -9.60
CA ILE A 553 24.46 -21.58 -9.23
C ILE A 553 23.46 -22.02 -10.29
N HIS A 554 23.44 -23.31 -10.62
CA HIS A 554 22.37 -23.88 -11.42
C HIS A 554 21.21 -24.29 -10.51
N LEU A 555 20.02 -23.78 -10.74
CA LEU A 555 18.82 -24.14 -9.97
C LEU A 555 17.87 -24.93 -10.87
N GLN A 556 17.53 -26.15 -10.43
CA GLN A 556 16.51 -26.98 -11.06
C GLN A 556 15.12 -26.51 -10.64
N LYS A 557 14.15 -26.63 -11.54
CA LYS A 557 12.73 -26.37 -11.25
C LYS A 557 12.20 -27.36 -10.22
N GLY A 558 11.57 -26.88 -9.16
CA GLY A 558 10.97 -27.71 -8.11
C GLY A 558 10.95 -27.03 -6.75
N GLN A 559 10.48 -27.75 -5.75
CA GLN A 559 10.37 -27.29 -4.37
C GLN A 559 11.40 -27.99 -3.49
N ASP A 560 12.11 -27.24 -2.68
CA ASP A 560 13.04 -27.71 -1.64
C ASP A 560 13.33 -26.58 -0.66
N THR A 561 14.07 -26.89 0.40
CA THR A 561 14.59 -25.89 1.33
C THR A 561 15.87 -25.26 0.76
N LEU A 562 15.78 -23.95 0.39
CA LEU A 562 16.97 -23.15 0.11
C LEU A 562 17.70 -22.88 1.43
N THR A 563 18.98 -23.26 1.51
CA THR A 563 19.78 -23.15 2.73
C THR A 563 21.00 -22.27 2.50
N LEU A 564 21.26 -21.34 3.42
CA LEU A 564 22.49 -20.57 3.54
C LEU A 564 23.16 -20.96 4.87
N LYS A 565 24.34 -21.62 4.82
CA LYS A 565 25.04 -22.19 5.98
C LYS A 565 26.49 -21.75 6.04
N ALA A 566 27.01 -21.49 7.24
CA ALA A 566 28.43 -21.21 7.44
C ALA A 566 29.31 -22.46 7.24
N LEU A 567 30.48 -22.28 6.66
CA LEU A 567 31.55 -23.30 6.55
C LEU A 567 32.76 -22.97 7.40
N LYS A 568 33.12 -21.68 7.51
CA LYS A 568 34.27 -21.20 8.27
C LYS A 568 33.97 -19.84 8.89
N LYS A 569 34.39 -19.65 10.13
CA LYS A 569 34.24 -18.42 10.91
C LYS A 569 35.56 -18.09 11.61
N PRO A 570 36.40 -17.21 11.03
CA PRO A 570 37.67 -16.83 11.62
C PRO A 570 37.54 -15.88 12.82
N GLY A 571 36.58 -14.97 12.82
CA GLY A 571 36.32 -13.99 13.88
C GLY A 571 35.18 -14.38 14.82
N ALA A 572 34.58 -13.39 15.48
CA ALA A 572 33.48 -13.60 16.43
C ALA A 572 32.16 -14.03 15.76
N GLN A 573 31.90 -13.56 14.53
CA GLN A 573 30.69 -13.86 13.76
C GLN A 573 31.03 -14.10 12.28
N VAL A 574 30.06 -14.61 11.53
CA VAL A 574 30.18 -14.80 10.06
C VAL A 574 29.94 -13.49 9.32
N MET A 575 28.74 -12.93 9.44
CA MET A 575 28.29 -11.68 8.84
C MET A 575 26.93 -11.28 9.42
N ASP A 576 26.50 -10.03 9.19
CA ASP A 576 25.08 -9.71 9.17
C ASP A 576 24.56 -9.89 7.74
N PHE A 577 23.38 -10.47 7.61
CA PHE A 577 22.78 -10.82 6.32
C PHE A 577 21.48 -10.06 6.10
N ARG A 578 21.40 -9.31 4.99
CA ARG A 578 20.21 -8.53 4.61
C ARG A 578 19.33 -9.25 3.61
N LEU A 579 19.91 -9.63 2.48
CA LEU A 579 19.22 -10.36 1.41
C LEU A 579 20.24 -11.06 0.47
N MET A 580 19.75 -12.02 -0.27
CA MET A 580 20.42 -12.61 -1.43
C MET A 580 19.66 -12.19 -2.69
N MET A 581 20.38 -11.64 -3.65
CA MET A 581 19.86 -11.35 -4.99
C MET A 581 20.20 -12.50 -5.93
N LEU A 582 19.20 -13.06 -6.57
CA LEU A 582 19.33 -14.06 -7.62
C LEU A 582 18.96 -13.43 -8.96
N LYS A 583 19.94 -13.37 -9.87
CA LYS A 583 19.74 -12.86 -11.23
C LYS A 583 19.84 -14.01 -12.22
N ARG A 584 18.76 -14.30 -12.92
CA ARG A 584 18.76 -15.35 -13.94
C ARG A 584 19.53 -14.89 -15.19
N VAL A 585 20.46 -15.72 -15.70
CA VAL A 585 21.36 -15.45 -16.84
C VAL A 585 21.20 -16.48 -17.96
#